data_59e432bbb2c31c8eb7207bd69cb15a69
#
_entry.id   59e432bbb2c31c8eb7207bd69cb15a69
#
_cell.length_a   1.000
_cell.length_b   1.000
_cell.length_c   1.000
_cell.angle_alpha   90.00
_cell.angle_beta   90.00
_cell.angle_gamma   90.00
#
_symmetry.space_group_name_H-M   'P 1'
#
loop_
_entity.id
_entity.type
_entity.pdbx_description
1 polymer ?
#
loop_
_entity_poly.entity_id
_entity_poly.type
_entity_poly.pdbx_seq_one_letter_code
_entity_poly.pdbx_strand_id
1 'polypeptide(L)'
;MSSLSDQLLKAGLVTKEQVKKAAEKPKPKKVATKKTNKKVRSEQSDLAKFYGERKQQENKEKQEKARKKQEAARLKKEMNEKTNKLISDNLLNDESAEIRFNFVVGTSIKYLFVTEEQQQDLADGKLAITFLASKRSLIPVEIGEKIQKINPKKIVIIPAST
;
A
#
# COMPACT_ATOMS: atom_id res chain seq x y z
N MET A 1 -30.02 -31.22 14.67
CA MET A 1 -29.09 -30.66 13.64
C MET A 1 -29.19 -31.52 12.38
N SER A 2 -29.60 -30.95 11.28
CA SER A 2 -29.76 -31.70 10.01
C SER A 2 -28.38 -32.13 9.50
N SER A 3 -28.25 -33.42 9.17
CA SER A 3 -27.01 -33.97 8.59
C SER A 3 -26.70 -33.34 7.23
N LEU A 4 -25.44 -33.21 6.88
CA LEU A 4 -25.00 -32.70 5.55
C LEU A 4 -25.62 -33.53 4.40
N SER A 5 -25.84 -34.82 4.62
CA SER A 5 -26.52 -35.73 3.71
C SER A 5 -28.01 -35.37 3.50
N ASP A 6 -28.69 -34.88 4.55
CA ASP A 6 -30.07 -34.43 4.43
C ASP A 6 -30.21 -33.12 3.65
N GLN A 7 -29.23 -32.23 3.79
CA GLN A 7 -29.17 -30.97 3.02
C GLN A 7 -28.92 -31.22 1.53
N LEU A 8 -28.05 -32.16 1.19
CA LEU A 8 -27.77 -32.54 -0.19
C LEU A 8 -28.93 -33.26 -0.89
N LEU A 9 -29.69 -34.06 -0.13
CA LEU A 9 -30.96 -34.69 -0.58
C LEU A 9 -32.04 -33.65 -0.87
N LYS A 10 -32.16 -32.65 0.03
CA LYS A 10 -33.15 -31.57 -0.10
C LYS A 10 -32.85 -30.60 -1.24
N ALA A 11 -31.56 -30.43 -1.56
CA ALA A 11 -31.08 -29.63 -2.71
C ALA A 11 -31.15 -30.37 -4.06
N GLY A 12 -31.59 -31.66 -4.07
CA GLY A 12 -31.71 -32.46 -5.30
C GLY A 12 -30.37 -32.83 -5.96
N LEU A 13 -29.26 -32.61 -5.27
CA LEU A 13 -27.89 -32.84 -5.82
C LEU A 13 -27.45 -34.30 -5.68
N VAL A 14 -28.11 -35.10 -4.84
CA VAL A 14 -27.76 -36.51 -4.60
C VAL A 14 -29.01 -37.32 -4.41
N THR A 15 -29.08 -38.54 -4.98
CA THR A 15 -30.20 -39.46 -4.80
C THR A 15 -30.04 -40.32 -3.53
N LYS A 16 -31.18 -40.79 -2.97
CA LYS A 16 -31.19 -41.66 -1.78
C LYS A 16 -30.32 -42.92 -1.95
N GLU A 17 -30.18 -43.43 -3.17
CA GLU A 17 -29.33 -44.58 -3.47
C GLU A 17 -27.83 -44.27 -3.41
N GLN A 18 -27.42 -43.05 -3.82
CA GLN A 18 -26.06 -42.63 -3.72
C GLN A 18 -25.61 -42.41 -2.28
N VAL A 19 -26.49 -41.90 -1.43
CA VAL A 19 -26.24 -41.75 0.02
C VAL A 19 -26.12 -43.12 0.69
N LYS A 20 -26.98 -44.09 0.37
CA LYS A 20 -26.86 -45.47 0.85
C LYS A 20 -25.58 -46.16 0.39
N LYS A 21 -25.20 -46.05 -0.86
CA LYS A 21 -23.93 -46.59 -1.39
C LYS A 21 -22.70 -45.96 -0.74
N ALA A 22 -22.76 -44.68 -0.36
CA ALA A 22 -21.67 -44.00 0.35
C ALA A 22 -21.57 -44.47 1.82
N ALA A 23 -22.70 -44.87 2.45
CA ALA A 23 -22.71 -45.39 3.80
C ALA A 23 -22.26 -46.87 3.88
N GLU A 24 -22.42 -47.62 2.80
CA GLU A 24 -22.04 -49.04 2.69
C GLU A 24 -20.60 -49.28 2.19
N LYS A 25 -19.65 -48.40 2.54
CA LYS A 25 -18.21 -48.72 2.22
C LYS A 25 -17.79 -49.93 3.01
N PRO A 26 -17.37 -51.04 2.32
CA PRO A 26 -16.87 -52.22 2.99
C PRO A 26 -15.62 -51.88 3.81
N LYS A 27 -15.61 -52.32 5.07
CA LYS A 27 -14.42 -52.22 5.94
C LYS A 27 -13.23 -52.86 5.21
N PRO A 28 -12.08 -52.20 5.12
CA PRO A 28 -10.92 -52.74 4.42
C PRO A 28 -10.48 -54.04 5.15
N LYS A 29 -10.56 -55.15 4.44
CA LYS A 29 -9.93 -56.40 4.88
C LYS A 29 -8.43 -56.13 4.97
N LYS A 30 -7.86 -56.37 6.14
CA LYS A 30 -6.38 -56.33 6.35
C LYS A 30 -5.74 -57.39 5.48
N VAL A 31 -5.30 -57.02 4.30
CA VAL A 31 -4.39 -57.83 3.50
C VAL A 31 -2.98 -57.51 4.00
N ALA A 32 -2.33 -58.55 4.55
CA ALA A 32 -0.96 -58.45 4.98
C ALA A 32 -0.05 -58.37 3.75
N THR A 33 0.29 -57.19 3.28
CA THR A 33 1.31 -56.93 2.27
C THR A 33 2.63 -56.58 2.95
N LYS A 34 3.48 -57.58 3.08
CA LYS A 34 4.87 -57.44 3.51
C LYS A 34 5.69 -56.69 2.45
N LYS A 35 6.41 -55.65 2.90
CA LYS A 35 7.74 -55.20 2.41
C LYS A 35 7.92 -54.32 1.19
N THR A 36 6.93 -53.66 0.60
CA THR A 36 7.23 -52.64 -0.45
C THR A 36 6.94 -51.18 -0.04
N ASN A 37 6.33 -50.98 1.13
CA ASN A 37 5.84 -49.65 1.56
C ASN A 37 6.89 -48.72 2.21
N LYS A 38 8.15 -49.18 2.40
CA LYS A 38 9.14 -48.32 3.10
C LYS A 38 9.75 -47.27 2.18
N LYS A 39 9.92 -47.58 0.88
CA LYS A 39 10.49 -46.64 -0.11
C LYS A 39 9.50 -45.57 -0.54
N VAL A 40 8.25 -45.94 -0.82
CA VAL A 40 7.18 -44.99 -1.20
C VAL A 40 6.81 -44.03 -0.04
N ARG A 41 6.87 -44.52 1.20
CA ARG A 41 6.57 -43.67 2.39
C ARG A 41 7.70 -42.67 2.69
N SER A 42 8.95 -42.97 2.35
CA SER A 42 10.07 -42.03 2.48
C SER A 42 9.99 -40.94 1.42
N GLU A 43 9.70 -41.26 0.18
CA GLU A 43 9.55 -40.25 -0.91
C GLU A 43 8.37 -39.30 -0.69
N GLN A 44 7.23 -39.81 -0.21
CA GLN A 44 6.10 -38.96 0.16
C GLN A 44 6.41 -38.07 1.38
N SER A 45 7.20 -38.58 2.33
CA SER A 45 7.67 -37.78 3.49
C SER A 45 8.62 -36.69 3.06
N ASP A 46 9.51 -36.92 2.12
CA ASP A 46 10.49 -35.95 1.65
C ASP A 46 9.84 -34.88 0.77
N LEU A 47 8.87 -35.26 -0.06
CA LEU A 47 8.05 -34.32 -0.83
C LEU A 47 7.23 -33.42 0.09
N ALA A 48 6.62 -33.96 1.15
CA ALA A 48 5.85 -33.20 2.13
C ALA A 48 6.74 -32.20 2.91
N LYS A 49 7.97 -32.60 3.26
CA LYS A 49 8.95 -31.69 3.87
C LYS A 49 9.33 -30.56 2.92
N PHE A 50 9.65 -30.88 1.67
CA PHE A 50 9.99 -29.89 0.65
C PHE A 50 8.88 -28.86 0.43
N TYR A 51 7.62 -29.30 0.32
CA TYR A 51 6.48 -28.39 0.22
C TYR A 51 6.27 -27.58 1.50
N GLY A 52 6.53 -28.17 2.67
CA GLY A 52 6.50 -27.49 3.96
C GLY A 52 7.54 -26.36 4.05
N GLU A 53 8.77 -26.65 3.69
CA GLU A 53 9.88 -25.70 3.67
C GLU A 53 9.62 -24.55 2.67
N ARG A 54 9.19 -24.90 1.45
CA ARG A 54 8.82 -23.90 0.44
C ARG A 54 7.72 -22.97 0.92
N LYS A 55 6.67 -23.52 1.52
CA LYS A 55 5.56 -22.74 2.09
C LYS A 55 6.03 -21.83 3.24
N GLN A 56 6.92 -22.32 4.09
CA GLN A 56 7.53 -21.51 5.14
C GLN A 56 8.38 -20.38 4.56
N GLN A 57 9.16 -20.67 3.52
CA GLN A 57 9.98 -19.68 2.84
C GLN A 57 9.11 -18.58 2.19
N GLU A 58 8.07 -18.98 1.46
CA GLU A 58 7.11 -18.05 0.87
C GLU A 58 6.40 -17.17 1.92
N ASN A 59 6.05 -17.76 3.05
CA ASN A 59 5.43 -17.02 4.15
C ASN A 59 6.40 -16.02 4.80
N LYS A 60 7.66 -16.41 5.01
CA LYS A 60 8.72 -15.51 5.52
C LYS A 60 8.95 -14.34 4.56
N GLU A 61 9.06 -14.61 3.26
CA GLU A 61 9.21 -13.56 2.25
C GLU A 61 8.00 -12.60 2.20
N LYS A 62 6.78 -13.15 2.28
CA LYS A 62 5.56 -12.32 2.34
C LYS A 62 5.53 -11.44 3.58
N GLN A 63 5.89 -11.99 4.73
CA GLN A 63 5.96 -11.24 5.99
C GLN A 63 7.04 -10.15 5.93
N GLU A 64 8.21 -10.46 5.38
CA GLU A 64 9.30 -9.51 5.24
C GLU A 64 8.93 -8.37 4.27
N LYS A 65 8.34 -8.70 3.12
CA LYS A 65 7.83 -7.71 2.16
C LYS A 65 6.74 -6.83 2.79
N ALA A 66 5.82 -7.43 3.56
CA ALA A 66 4.78 -6.69 4.27
C ALA A 66 5.37 -5.73 5.32
N ARG A 67 6.35 -6.20 6.11
CA ARG A 67 7.05 -5.39 7.11
C ARG A 67 7.80 -4.22 6.46
N LYS A 68 8.57 -4.47 5.40
CA LYS A 68 9.27 -3.42 4.64
C LYS A 68 8.30 -2.38 4.06
N LYS A 69 7.15 -2.85 3.55
CA LYS A 69 6.09 -1.95 3.03
C LYS A 69 5.47 -1.09 4.13
N GLN A 70 5.20 -1.67 5.29
CA GLN A 70 4.66 -0.93 6.44
C GLN A 70 5.66 0.10 6.96
N GLU A 71 6.93 -0.28 7.09
CA GLU A 71 7.99 0.62 7.54
C GLU A 71 8.20 1.79 6.58
N ALA A 72 8.26 1.51 5.27
CA ALA A 72 8.34 2.55 4.24
C ALA A 72 7.11 3.48 4.25
N ALA A 73 5.92 2.94 4.48
CA ALA A 73 4.70 3.73 4.60
C ALA A 73 4.71 4.62 5.85
N ARG A 74 5.20 4.10 6.99
CA ARG A 74 5.36 4.87 8.23
C ARG A 74 6.34 6.02 8.05
N LEU A 75 7.54 5.75 7.52
CA LEU A 75 8.54 6.77 7.25
C LEU A 75 8.01 7.85 6.30
N LYS A 76 7.33 7.45 5.23
CA LYS A 76 6.69 8.39 4.31
C LYS A 76 5.64 9.26 5.01
N LYS A 77 4.85 8.69 5.91
CA LYS A 77 3.85 9.42 6.69
C LYS A 77 4.52 10.44 7.62
N GLU A 78 5.53 10.02 8.37
CA GLU A 78 6.29 10.90 9.26
C GLU A 78 6.97 12.05 8.50
N MET A 79 7.57 11.76 7.33
CA MET A 79 8.15 12.80 6.48
C MET A 79 7.10 13.79 5.99
N ASN A 80 5.93 13.30 5.56
CA ASN A 80 4.83 14.15 5.11
C ASN A 80 4.26 15.01 6.26
N GLU A 81 4.12 14.44 7.45
CA GLU A 81 3.65 15.18 8.62
C GLU A 81 4.63 16.29 9.01
N LYS A 82 5.93 16.00 9.06
CA LYS A 82 6.97 16.98 9.33
C LYS A 82 6.96 18.12 8.29
N THR A 83 6.89 17.78 7.01
CA THR A 83 6.85 18.79 5.94
C THR A 83 5.56 19.59 5.97
N ASN A 84 4.41 18.95 6.20
CA ASN A 84 3.13 19.68 6.30
C ASN A 84 3.11 20.63 7.48
N LYS A 85 3.69 20.24 8.63
CA LYS A 85 3.83 21.11 9.79
C LYS A 85 4.71 22.31 9.48
N LEU A 86 5.88 22.08 8.85
CA LEU A 86 6.75 23.20 8.43
C LEU A 86 6.05 24.18 7.49
N ILE A 87 5.23 23.67 6.55
CA ILE A 87 4.45 24.54 5.66
C ILE A 87 3.39 25.31 6.44
N SER A 88 2.64 24.64 7.32
CA SER A 88 1.59 25.25 8.13
C SER A 88 2.11 26.37 9.03
N ASP A 89 3.29 26.14 9.65
CA ASP A 89 3.90 27.10 10.57
C ASP A 89 4.50 28.33 9.84
N ASN A 90 4.74 28.23 8.53
CA ASN A 90 5.35 29.29 7.71
C ASN A 90 4.47 29.69 6.51
N LEU A 91 3.16 29.57 6.65
CA LEU A 91 2.22 29.91 5.61
C LEU A 91 2.11 31.42 5.48
N LEU A 92 2.31 31.95 4.28
CA LEU A 92 2.25 33.36 3.94
C LEU A 92 1.04 33.73 3.06
N ASN A 93 0.10 32.79 2.88
CA ASN A 93 -1.10 33.07 2.11
C ASN A 93 -1.92 34.17 2.78
N ASP A 94 -2.29 35.18 2.01
CA ASP A 94 -3.14 36.30 2.45
C ASP A 94 -4.55 36.14 1.85
N GLU A 95 -5.57 36.32 2.66
CA GLU A 95 -6.96 36.25 2.22
C GLU A 95 -7.38 37.50 1.40
N SER A 96 -6.67 38.63 1.56
CA SER A 96 -6.87 39.87 0.81
C SER A 96 -6.17 39.89 -0.55
N ALA A 97 -5.47 38.80 -0.91
CA ALA A 97 -4.71 38.68 -2.16
C ALA A 97 -5.65 38.59 -3.37
N GLU A 98 -5.56 39.57 -4.28
CA GLU A 98 -6.40 39.64 -5.49
C GLU A 98 -5.64 39.37 -6.78
N ILE A 99 -4.31 39.49 -6.78
CA ILE A 99 -3.50 39.35 -7.97
C ILE A 99 -3.27 37.89 -8.31
N ARG A 100 -3.62 37.53 -9.53
CA ARG A 100 -3.46 36.17 -10.01
C ARG A 100 -2.04 35.92 -10.52
N PHE A 101 -1.26 35.14 -9.80
CA PHE A 101 0.07 34.65 -10.20
C PHE A 101 -0.02 33.28 -10.84
N ASN A 102 0.39 33.15 -12.09
CA ASN A 102 0.40 31.87 -12.81
C ASN A 102 1.77 31.20 -12.72
N PHE A 103 1.78 29.89 -12.50
CA PHE A 103 3.01 29.11 -12.42
C PHE A 103 2.81 27.72 -13.01
N VAL A 104 3.89 27.07 -13.39
CA VAL A 104 3.89 25.75 -14.06
C VAL A 104 4.21 24.65 -13.08
N VAL A 105 3.41 23.59 -13.12
CA VAL A 105 3.60 22.36 -12.34
C VAL A 105 3.64 21.18 -13.33
N GLY A 106 4.83 20.71 -13.65
CA GLY A 106 4.99 19.71 -14.71
C GLY A 106 4.50 20.24 -16.05
N THR A 107 3.42 19.70 -16.59
CA THR A 107 2.80 20.12 -17.85
C THR A 107 1.57 21.01 -17.66
N SER A 108 1.20 21.32 -16.42
CA SER A 108 -0.05 22.05 -16.12
C SER A 108 0.26 23.45 -15.60
N ILE A 109 -0.45 24.45 -16.13
CA ILE A 109 -0.43 25.82 -15.59
C ILE A 109 -1.45 25.90 -14.44
N LYS A 110 -0.97 26.39 -13.29
CA LYS A 110 -1.80 26.66 -12.10
C LYS A 110 -1.66 28.11 -11.70
N TYR A 111 -2.55 28.58 -10.84
CA TYR A 111 -2.50 29.95 -10.35
C TYR A 111 -2.66 30.00 -8.83
N LEU A 112 -2.18 31.05 -8.21
CA LEU A 112 -2.34 31.39 -6.81
C LEU A 112 -2.67 32.87 -6.74
N PHE A 113 -3.50 33.26 -5.80
CA PHE A 113 -3.72 34.69 -5.52
C PHE A 113 -2.63 35.15 -4.56
N VAL A 114 -2.06 36.34 -4.86
CA VAL A 114 -0.96 36.96 -4.11
C VAL A 114 -1.21 38.47 -3.99
N THR A 115 -0.60 39.12 -3.02
CA THR A 115 -0.52 40.54 -2.95
C THR A 115 0.55 41.08 -3.91
N GLU A 116 0.58 42.38 -4.13
CA GLU A 116 1.57 43.01 -5.00
C GLU A 116 3.01 42.82 -4.47
N GLU A 117 3.19 42.94 -3.15
CA GLU A 117 4.47 42.66 -2.49
C GLU A 117 4.90 41.21 -2.65
N GLN A 118 3.99 40.26 -2.47
CA GLN A 118 4.24 38.83 -2.64
C GLN A 118 4.57 38.48 -4.09
N GLN A 119 3.94 39.15 -5.05
CA GLN A 119 4.25 39.00 -6.47
C GLN A 119 5.71 39.38 -6.77
N GLN A 120 6.15 40.51 -6.19
CA GLN A 120 7.52 40.97 -6.35
C GLN A 120 8.52 40.03 -5.66
N ASP A 121 8.24 39.60 -4.45
CA ASP A 121 9.07 38.66 -3.72
C ASP A 121 9.14 37.27 -4.41
N LEU A 122 8.09 36.85 -5.11
CA LEU A 122 8.12 35.67 -5.97
C LEU A 122 9.04 35.88 -7.19
N ALA A 123 8.98 37.06 -7.82
CA ALA A 123 9.85 37.41 -8.95
C ALA A 123 11.31 37.51 -8.51
N ASP A 124 11.58 38.00 -7.30
CA ASP A 124 12.91 38.07 -6.70
C ASP A 124 13.45 36.70 -6.22
N GLY A 125 12.58 35.66 -6.24
CA GLY A 125 12.96 34.32 -5.75
C GLY A 125 13.07 34.22 -4.22
N LYS A 126 12.49 35.14 -3.46
CA LYS A 126 12.44 35.11 -1.99
C LYS A 126 11.36 34.18 -1.44
N LEU A 127 10.32 33.97 -2.24
CA LEU A 127 9.19 33.11 -1.91
C LEU A 127 9.16 31.86 -2.79
N ALA A 128 8.59 30.80 -2.24
CA ALA A 128 8.38 29.53 -2.94
C ALA A 128 6.92 29.10 -2.84
N ILE A 129 6.45 28.39 -3.86
CA ILE A 129 5.10 27.84 -3.93
C ILE A 129 5.14 26.35 -3.65
N THR A 130 4.31 25.87 -2.73
CA THR A 130 4.16 24.46 -2.40
C THR A 130 2.68 24.08 -2.27
N PHE A 131 2.42 22.81 -1.92
CA PHE A 131 1.06 22.31 -1.74
C PHE A 131 0.87 21.73 -0.35
N LEU A 132 -0.13 22.25 0.39
CA LEU A 132 -0.58 21.72 1.67
C LEU A 132 -2.02 21.19 1.50
N ALA A 133 -2.24 19.89 1.73
CA ALA A 133 -3.56 19.27 1.57
C ALA A 133 -4.27 19.64 0.25
N SER A 134 -3.52 19.64 -0.88
CA SER A 134 -3.99 20.04 -2.21
C SER A 134 -4.27 21.54 -2.41
N LYS A 135 -4.15 22.36 -1.36
CA LYS A 135 -4.19 23.81 -1.46
C LYS A 135 -2.81 24.36 -1.82
N ARG A 136 -2.78 25.47 -2.57
CA ARG A 136 -1.57 26.16 -2.97
C ARG A 136 -1.13 27.03 -1.81
N SER A 137 0.12 26.92 -1.42
CA SER A 137 0.67 27.57 -0.22
C SER A 137 1.91 28.33 -0.58
N LEU A 138 2.01 29.56 -0.09
CA LEU A 138 3.16 30.42 -0.22
C LEU A 138 4.02 30.29 1.03
N ILE A 139 5.32 30.12 0.85
CA ILE A 139 6.29 29.94 1.94
C ILE A 139 7.60 30.67 1.61
N PRO A 140 8.43 31.03 2.58
CA PRO A 140 9.77 31.54 2.33
C PRO A 140 10.64 30.49 1.60
N VAL A 141 11.52 30.95 0.73
CA VAL A 141 12.40 30.04 -0.05
C VAL A 141 13.26 29.14 0.83
N GLU A 142 13.76 29.68 1.97
CA GLU A 142 14.57 28.91 2.92
C GLU A 142 13.82 27.69 3.48
N ILE A 143 12.52 27.84 3.74
CA ILE A 143 11.67 26.75 4.18
C ILE A 143 11.42 25.76 3.03
N GLY A 144 11.26 26.28 1.80
CA GLY A 144 11.16 25.45 0.60
C GLY A 144 12.36 24.51 0.42
N GLU A 145 13.56 25.03 0.59
CA GLU A 145 14.79 24.24 0.54
C GLU A 145 14.87 23.18 1.65
N LYS A 146 14.50 23.55 2.88
CA LYS A 146 14.44 22.60 4.00
C LYS A 146 13.46 21.46 3.71
N ILE A 147 12.29 21.78 3.13
CA ILE A 147 11.29 20.80 2.73
C ILE A 147 11.85 19.86 1.66
N GLN A 148 12.55 20.36 0.66
CA GLN A 148 13.17 19.55 -0.40
C GLN A 148 14.22 18.58 0.17
N LYS A 149 15.00 19.01 1.16
CA LYS A 149 15.98 18.15 1.87
C LYS A 149 15.30 17.02 2.66
N ILE A 150 14.17 17.31 3.32
CA ILE A 150 13.43 16.33 4.12
C ILE A 150 12.62 15.38 3.20
N ASN A 151 11.95 15.93 2.21
CA ASN A 151 11.08 15.18 1.30
C ASN A 151 11.25 15.63 -0.15
N PRO A 152 12.21 15.02 -0.89
CA PRO A 152 12.47 15.39 -2.29
C PRO A 152 11.27 15.14 -3.23
N LYS A 153 10.27 14.39 -2.79
CA LYS A 153 9.03 14.15 -3.56
C LYS A 153 7.98 15.23 -3.37
N LYS A 154 8.17 16.15 -2.43
CA LYS A 154 7.25 17.28 -2.23
C LYS A 154 7.53 18.32 -3.30
N ILE A 155 6.47 18.77 -3.96
CA ILE A 155 6.59 19.80 -5.01
C ILE A 155 6.84 21.14 -4.32
N VAL A 156 7.98 21.74 -4.58
CA VAL A 156 8.33 23.10 -4.18
C VAL A 156 8.80 23.81 -5.46
N ILE A 157 8.15 24.91 -5.78
CA ILE A 157 8.45 25.69 -6.97
C ILE A 157 9.04 27.01 -6.48
N ILE A 158 10.28 27.25 -6.86
CA ILE A 158 10.95 28.51 -6.68
C ILE A 158 10.95 29.18 -8.06
N PRO A 159 10.17 30.25 -8.28
CA PRO A 159 10.23 30.97 -9.53
C PRO A 159 11.66 31.46 -9.74
N ALA A 160 12.19 31.28 -10.95
CA ALA A 160 13.50 31.85 -11.27
C ALA A 160 13.35 33.37 -11.35
N SER A 161 14.25 34.11 -10.71
CA SER A 161 14.40 35.54 -10.91
C SER A 161 14.71 35.78 -12.39
N THR A 162 13.84 36.52 -13.07
CA THR A 162 14.01 36.93 -14.47
C THR A 162 14.94 38.11 -14.54
#